data_472fec2b94ed06612b98259b65341534
#
_entry.id   472fec2b94ed06612b98259b65341534
#
_cell.length_a   1.000
_cell.length_b   1.000
_cell.length_c   1.000
_cell.angle_alpha   90.00
_cell.angle_beta   90.00
_cell.angle_gamma   90.00
#
_symmetry.space_group_name_H-M   'P 1'
#
loop_
_entity.id
_entity.type
_entity.pdbx_description
1 polymer ?
#
loop_
_entity_poly.entity_id
_entity_poly.type
_entity_poly.pdbx_seq_one_letter_code
_entity_poly.pdbx_strand_id
1 'polypeptide(L)'
;MIAPGDVAKMVAAKAIASMQPTHATSDMRWAEDRIGPERIRGAYAWRTMLDNGIPLAAGSDFPVEEVAPLLGIYSAVTRQDAGGKPEGGWYPAQKLTLDEAIAAFTRGAAYAEFREATHGTIEVGKPANLTVFDRALVADRTLIETQVEMTIVDGGIAYRRGAAP
;
A
#
# COMPACT_ATOMS: atom_id res chain seq x y z
N MET A 1 -8.53 -11.87 5.01
CA MET A 1 -8.69 -12.16 6.45
C MET A 1 -7.96 -13.44 6.78
N ILE A 2 -7.18 -13.46 7.86
CA ILE A 2 -6.41 -14.60 8.36
C ILE A 2 -6.84 -14.87 9.80
N ALA A 3 -6.94 -16.14 10.19
CA ALA A 3 -7.08 -16.45 11.62
C ALA A 3 -5.75 -16.19 12.34
N PRO A 4 -5.75 -15.71 13.59
CA PRO A 4 -4.51 -15.41 14.32
C PRO A 4 -3.52 -16.59 14.36
N GLY A 5 -4.00 -17.82 14.45
CA GLY A 5 -3.17 -19.03 14.41
C GLY A 5 -2.56 -19.37 13.04
N ASP A 6 -3.01 -18.73 11.96
CA ASP A 6 -2.51 -19.01 10.61
C ASP A 6 -1.32 -18.14 10.20
N VAL A 7 -1.01 -17.10 10.97
CA VAL A 7 0.19 -16.25 10.73
C VAL A 7 1.45 -17.11 10.75
N ALA A 8 1.59 -18.00 11.73
CA ALA A 8 2.74 -18.90 11.81
C ALA A 8 2.84 -19.86 10.61
N LYS A 9 1.70 -20.28 10.05
CA LYS A 9 1.67 -21.10 8.81
C LYS A 9 2.13 -20.31 7.61
N MET A 10 1.75 -19.02 7.50
CA MET A 10 2.24 -18.14 6.41
C MET A 10 3.74 -17.94 6.50
N VAL A 11 4.28 -17.71 7.71
CA VAL A 11 5.74 -17.62 7.93
C VAL A 11 6.44 -18.91 7.49
N ALA A 12 5.95 -20.08 7.96
CA ALA A 12 6.52 -21.38 7.59
C ALA A 12 6.46 -21.65 6.09
N ALA A 13 5.39 -21.21 5.43
CA ALA A 13 5.21 -21.33 3.98
C ALA A 13 5.99 -20.29 3.19
N LYS A 14 6.67 -19.33 3.83
CA LYS A 14 7.32 -18.17 3.19
C LYS A 14 6.37 -17.42 2.26
N ALA A 15 5.12 -17.28 2.68
CA ALA A 15 4.09 -16.61 1.91
C ALA A 15 4.36 -15.10 1.84
N ILE A 16 3.93 -14.47 0.74
CA ILE A 16 3.90 -13.02 0.58
C ILE A 16 2.45 -12.56 0.80
N ALA A 17 2.23 -11.51 1.58
CA ALA A 17 0.93 -10.92 1.76
C ALA A 17 0.69 -9.85 0.69
N SER A 18 -0.08 -10.19 -0.36
CA SER A 18 -0.57 -9.21 -1.34
C SER A 18 -1.82 -8.53 -0.78
N MET A 19 -1.73 -7.22 -0.54
CA MET A 19 -2.72 -6.46 0.21
C MET A 19 -3.15 -5.20 -0.56
N GLN A 20 -4.41 -4.83 -0.41
CA GLN A 20 -5.00 -3.63 -0.99
C GLN A 20 -5.47 -2.72 0.16
N PRO A 21 -4.67 -1.69 0.51
CA PRO A 21 -4.99 -0.88 1.70
C PRO A 21 -6.33 -0.14 1.63
N THR A 22 -6.77 0.26 0.45
CA THR A 22 -8.08 0.89 0.25
C THR A 22 -9.24 -0.01 0.61
N HIS A 23 -9.13 -1.34 0.41
CA HIS A 23 -10.17 -2.27 0.85
C HIS A 23 -10.48 -2.14 2.35
N ALA A 24 -9.48 -1.89 3.20
CA ALA A 24 -9.72 -1.70 4.63
C ALA A 24 -10.63 -0.50 4.91
N THR A 25 -10.40 0.61 4.21
CA THR A 25 -11.16 1.86 4.41
C THR A 25 -12.51 1.85 3.71
N SER A 26 -12.67 1.09 2.65
CA SER A 26 -13.96 0.84 1.99
C SER A 26 -14.83 -0.10 2.81
N ASP A 27 -14.24 -1.16 3.35
CA ASP A 27 -14.95 -2.24 4.05
C ASP A 27 -15.23 -1.95 5.53
N MET A 28 -14.52 -1.02 6.16
CA MET A 28 -14.65 -0.71 7.58
C MET A 28 -16.09 -0.42 8.05
N ARG A 29 -16.98 -0.03 7.12
CA ARG A 29 -18.38 0.32 7.40
C ARG A 29 -19.24 -0.91 7.72
N TRP A 30 -18.81 -2.11 7.32
CA TRP A 30 -19.61 -3.32 7.41
C TRP A 30 -18.82 -4.57 7.77
N ALA A 31 -17.48 -4.54 7.65
CA ALA A 31 -16.66 -5.74 7.80
C ALA A 31 -16.80 -6.36 9.20
N GLU A 32 -16.76 -5.55 10.25
CA GLU A 32 -16.89 -6.04 11.63
C GLU A 32 -18.27 -6.64 11.91
N ASP A 33 -19.33 -6.02 11.39
CA ASP A 33 -20.72 -6.53 11.52
C ASP A 33 -20.87 -7.90 10.84
N ARG A 34 -20.12 -8.13 9.75
CA ARG A 34 -20.17 -9.39 8.99
C ARG A 34 -19.38 -10.53 9.63
N ILE A 35 -18.22 -10.24 10.17
CA ILE A 35 -17.30 -11.29 10.63
C ILE A 35 -17.12 -11.33 12.16
N GLY A 36 -17.59 -10.32 12.85
CA GLY A 36 -17.55 -10.19 14.31
C GLY A 36 -16.20 -9.72 14.86
N PRO A 37 -16.17 -9.28 16.15
CA PRO A 37 -15.04 -8.59 16.76
C PRO A 37 -13.78 -9.45 16.92
N GLU A 38 -13.90 -10.76 16.96
CA GLU A 38 -12.74 -11.64 17.05
C GLU A 38 -12.05 -11.82 15.70
N ARG A 39 -12.81 -12.08 14.64
CA ARG A 39 -12.23 -12.33 13.30
C ARG A 39 -11.73 -11.10 12.61
N ILE A 40 -12.30 -9.92 12.91
CA ILE A 40 -11.87 -8.64 12.33
C ILE A 40 -10.41 -8.33 12.66
N ARG A 41 -9.88 -8.84 13.77
CA ARG A 41 -8.46 -8.67 14.16
C ARG A 41 -7.47 -9.25 13.15
N GLY A 42 -7.90 -10.24 12.38
CA GLY A 42 -7.11 -10.84 11.30
C GLY A 42 -7.44 -10.29 9.91
N ALA A 43 -8.32 -9.28 9.82
CA ALA A 43 -8.65 -8.62 8.56
C ALA A 43 -7.79 -7.37 8.37
N TYR A 44 -7.29 -7.18 7.13
CA TYR A 44 -6.47 -5.99 6.79
C TYR A 44 -5.31 -5.77 7.78
N ALA A 45 -4.71 -6.88 8.26
CA ALA A 45 -3.77 -6.90 9.38
C ALA A 45 -2.30 -6.81 8.90
N TRP A 46 -1.98 -5.82 8.06
CA TRP A 46 -0.67 -5.69 7.43
C TRP A 46 0.48 -5.38 8.40
N ARG A 47 0.24 -4.64 9.52
CA ARG A 47 1.23 -4.48 10.58
C ARG A 47 1.58 -5.84 11.20
N THR A 48 0.55 -6.64 11.50
CA THR A 48 0.76 -8.01 12.00
C THR A 48 1.60 -8.85 11.03
N MET A 49 1.40 -8.70 9.71
CA MET A 49 2.22 -9.42 8.73
C MET A 49 3.68 -8.99 8.81
N LEU A 50 3.96 -7.69 8.78
CA LEU A 50 5.33 -7.17 8.87
C LEU A 50 6.02 -7.56 10.16
N ASP A 51 5.36 -7.43 11.30
CA ASP A 51 5.91 -7.76 12.62
C ASP A 51 6.27 -9.25 12.75
N ASN A 52 5.67 -10.10 11.93
CA ASN A 52 5.99 -11.53 11.85
C ASN A 52 6.94 -11.87 10.66
N GLY A 53 7.54 -10.87 10.02
CA GLY A 53 8.49 -11.06 8.93
C GLY A 53 7.86 -11.53 7.60
N ILE A 54 6.54 -11.40 7.44
CA ILE A 54 5.86 -11.72 6.19
C ILE A 54 5.99 -10.51 5.26
N PRO A 55 6.60 -10.66 4.07
CA PRO A 55 6.71 -9.58 3.11
C PRO A 55 5.34 -9.06 2.66
N LEU A 56 5.21 -7.73 2.53
CA LEU A 56 4.03 -7.10 1.96
C LEU A 56 4.28 -6.67 0.52
N ALA A 57 3.33 -6.98 -0.36
CA ALA A 57 3.13 -6.35 -1.65
C ALA A 57 1.81 -5.60 -1.62
N ALA A 58 1.76 -4.37 -2.12
CA ALA A 58 0.54 -3.57 -2.14
C ALA A 58 0.14 -3.17 -3.56
N GLY A 59 -1.17 -3.02 -3.76
CA GLY A 59 -1.79 -2.58 -5.00
C GLY A 59 -3.19 -2.04 -4.74
N SER A 60 -3.90 -1.64 -5.81
CA SER A 60 -5.26 -1.12 -5.72
C SER A 60 -6.34 -2.17 -5.98
N ASP A 61 -6.00 -3.25 -6.69
CA ASP A 61 -6.98 -4.20 -7.24
C ASP A 61 -7.97 -3.51 -8.21
N PHE A 62 -7.44 -2.51 -8.96
CA PHE A 62 -8.27 -1.83 -9.97
C PHE A 62 -8.89 -2.84 -10.96
N PRO A 63 -10.19 -2.75 -11.29
CA PRO A 63 -11.12 -1.64 -11.03
C PRO A 63 -11.99 -1.80 -9.77
N VAL A 64 -11.64 -2.66 -8.83
CA VAL A 64 -12.38 -2.82 -7.56
C VAL A 64 -12.25 -1.55 -6.72
N GLU A 65 -11.04 -1.01 -6.64
CA GLU A 65 -10.75 0.29 -6.03
C GLU A 65 -10.16 1.25 -7.08
N GLU A 66 -10.02 2.53 -6.71
CA GLU A 66 -9.36 3.50 -7.57
C GLU A 66 -7.90 3.16 -7.84
N VAL A 67 -7.44 3.40 -9.06
CA VAL A 67 -6.07 3.09 -9.49
C VAL A 67 -4.98 3.90 -8.76
N ALA A 68 -5.35 5.00 -8.07
CA ALA A 68 -4.44 5.96 -7.46
C ALA A 68 -3.57 5.37 -6.33
N PRO A 69 -2.25 5.14 -6.51
CA PRO A 69 -1.41 4.54 -5.48
C PRO A 69 -1.31 5.39 -4.21
N LEU A 70 -1.35 6.71 -4.32
CA LEU A 70 -1.29 7.62 -3.17
C LEU A 70 -2.49 7.46 -2.24
N LEU A 71 -3.67 7.10 -2.77
CA LEU A 71 -4.83 6.78 -1.94
C LEU A 71 -4.59 5.49 -1.14
N GLY A 72 -3.98 4.48 -1.75
CA GLY A 72 -3.59 3.24 -1.07
C GLY A 72 -2.53 3.48 0.02
N ILE A 73 -1.50 4.30 -0.27
CA ILE A 73 -0.48 4.70 0.71
C ILE A 73 -1.14 5.46 1.87
N TYR A 74 -2.04 6.43 1.57
CA TYR A 74 -2.80 7.15 2.58
C TYR A 74 -3.61 6.21 3.49
N SER A 75 -4.35 5.28 2.89
CA SER A 75 -5.13 4.28 3.64
C SER A 75 -4.23 3.40 4.53
N ALA A 76 -3.04 3.03 4.05
CA ALA A 76 -2.08 2.22 4.80
C ALA A 76 -1.53 2.95 6.04
N VAL A 77 -1.20 4.24 5.92
CA VAL A 77 -0.57 5.02 6.99
C VAL A 77 -1.58 5.66 7.96
N THR A 78 -2.79 5.96 7.50
CA THR A 78 -3.81 6.62 8.33
C THR A 78 -4.89 5.69 8.84
N ARG A 79 -5.24 4.66 8.08
CA ARG A 79 -6.42 3.81 8.32
C ARG A 79 -7.73 4.61 8.27
N GLN A 80 -7.76 5.65 7.42
CA GLN A 80 -8.88 6.56 7.22
C GLN A 80 -9.33 6.54 5.76
N ASP A 81 -10.60 6.79 5.54
CA ASP A 81 -11.12 7.07 4.19
C ASP A 81 -10.63 8.44 3.68
N ALA A 82 -10.88 8.76 2.43
CA ALA A 82 -10.50 10.04 1.82
C ALA A 82 -11.12 11.26 2.53
N GLY A 83 -12.17 11.07 3.31
CA GLY A 83 -12.79 12.08 4.19
C GLY A 83 -12.07 12.27 5.52
N GLY A 84 -11.02 11.49 5.82
CA GLY A 84 -10.29 11.54 7.10
C GLY A 84 -11.02 10.82 8.23
N LYS A 85 -11.88 9.86 7.94
CA LYS A 85 -12.66 9.12 8.94
C LYS A 85 -12.29 7.64 8.97
N PRO A 86 -12.42 6.98 10.16
CA PRO A 86 -12.67 7.59 11.49
C PRO A 86 -11.46 8.37 12.00
N GLU A 87 -11.69 9.32 12.90
CA GLU A 87 -10.61 10.02 13.58
C GLU A 87 -9.68 9.03 14.28
N GLY A 88 -8.36 9.23 14.17
CA GLY A 88 -7.37 8.28 14.67
C GLY A 88 -7.17 7.01 13.81
N GLY A 89 -8.06 6.73 12.88
CA GLY A 89 -7.98 5.55 11.99
C GLY A 89 -8.69 4.29 12.51
N TRP A 90 -9.21 3.50 11.61
CA TRP A 90 -9.86 2.21 11.93
C TRP A 90 -8.81 1.14 12.27
N TYR A 91 -8.87 0.56 13.46
CA TYR A 91 -7.84 -0.35 13.99
C TYR A 91 -6.42 0.24 13.84
N PRO A 92 -6.10 1.39 14.51
CA PRO A 92 -4.88 2.16 14.28
C PRO A 92 -3.58 1.41 14.60
N ALA A 93 -3.65 0.35 15.39
CA ALA A 93 -2.51 -0.54 15.65
C ALA A 93 -2.00 -1.24 14.37
N GLN A 94 -2.80 -1.26 13.30
CA GLN A 94 -2.42 -1.85 12.03
C GLN A 94 -1.84 -0.82 11.03
N LYS A 95 -1.58 0.41 11.41
CA LYS A 95 -0.96 1.42 10.55
C LYS A 95 0.45 1.01 10.13
N LEU A 96 0.82 1.38 8.91
CA LEU A 96 2.20 1.36 8.44
C LEU A 96 2.84 2.74 8.65
N THR A 97 4.16 2.78 8.72
CA THR A 97 4.91 4.01 8.47
C THR A 97 4.84 4.37 6.99
N LEU A 98 5.16 5.62 6.64
CA LEU A 98 5.19 6.05 5.23
C LEU A 98 6.19 5.23 4.41
N ASP A 99 7.38 5.01 4.94
CA ASP A 99 8.42 4.23 4.26
C ASP A 99 8.00 2.77 4.04
N GLU A 100 7.33 2.14 5.00
CA GLU A 100 6.80 0.79 4.86
C GLU A 100 5.69 0.73 3.80
N ALA A 101 4.80 1.72 3.77
CA ALA A 101 3.75 1.79 2.76
C ALA A 101 4.33 1.99 1.35
N ILE A 102 5.26 2.94 1.16
CA ILE A 102 5.96 3.13 -0.11
C ILE A 102 6.69 1.84 -0.51
N ALA A 103 7.40 1.21 0.44
CA ALA A 103 8.10 -0.04 0.18
C ALA A 103 7.16 -1.16 -0.28
N ALA A 104 5.96 -1.27 0.29
CA ALA A 104 4.98 -2.27 -0.13
C ALA A 104 4.50 -2.04 -1.59
N PHE A 105 4.29 -0.77 -1.99
CA PHE A 105 3.89 -0.40 -3.35
C PHE A 105 5.04 -0.42 -4.38
N THR A 106 6.29 -0.58 -3.96
CA THR A 106 7.46 -0.56 -4.83
C THR A 106 8.26 -1.86 -4.74
N ARG A 107 9.23 -1.94 -3.83
CA ARG A 107 10.10 -3.12 -3.69
C ARG A 107 9.33 -4.38 -3.29
N GLY A 108 8.27 -4.25 -2.51
CA GLY A 108 7.42 -5.37 -2.11
C GLY A 108 6.64 -5.94 -3.29
N ALA A 109 6.07 -5.06 -4.14
CA ALA A 109 5.42 -5.46 -5.38
C ALA A 109 6.42 -6.13 -6.34
N ALA A 110 7.61 -5.55 -6.53
CA ALA A 110 8.65 -6.15 -7.35
C ALA A 110 9.10 -7.52 -6.83
N TYR A 111 9.20 -7.69 -5.50
CA TYR A 111 9.53 -8.97 -4.87
C TYR A 111 8.44 -10.01 -5.13
N ALA A 112 7.17 -9.63 -5.06
CA ALA A 112 6.05 -10.53 -5.35
C ALA A 112 6.01 -10.99 -6.82
N GLU A 113 6.57 -10.18 -7.74
CA GLU A 113 6.73 -10.50 -9.16
C GLU A 113 8.05 -11.25 -9.48
N PHE A 114 8.91 -11.50 -8.48
CA PHE A 114 10.28 -12.04 -8.68
C PHE A 114 11.16 -11.12 -9.54
N ARG A 115 10.97 -9.81 -9.44
CA ARG A 115 11.70 -8.78 -10.20
C ARG A 115 12.51 -7.83 -9.31
N GLU A 116 12.72 -8.15 -8.06
CA GLU A 116 13.44 -7.32 -7.08
C GLU A 116 14.90 -7.02 -7.50
N ALA A 117 15.49 -7.90 -8.28
CA ALA A 117 16.83 -7.67 -8.83
C ALA A 117 16.88 -6.53 -9.85
N THR A 118 15.74 -6.21 -10.49
CA THR A 118 15.67 -5.24 -11.59
C THR A 118 14.73 -4.07 -11.31
N HIS A 119 13.78 -4.19 -10.38
CA HIS A 119 12.74 -3.20 -10.12
C HIS A 119 12.57 -2.94 -8.62
N GLY A 120 11.78 -1.92 -8.28
CA GLY A 120 11.30 -1.63 -6.94
C GLY A 120 12.20 -0.71 -6.10
N THR A 121 13.43 -0.43 -6.55
CA THR A 121 14.35 0.49 -5.88
C THR A 121 15.08 1.37 -6.89
N ILE A 122 15.59 2.52 -6.42
CA ILE A 122 16.39 3.45 -7.22
C ILE A 122 17.87 3.07 -6.96
N GLU A 123 18.44 2.28 -7.86
CA GLU A 123 19.80 1.77 -7.77
C GLU A 123 20.48 1.81 -9.14
N VAL A 124 21.81 1.97 -9.14
CA VAL A 124 22.59 1.94 -10.38
C VAL A 124 22.45 0.58 -11.07
N GLY A 125 22.13 0.60 -12.35
CA GLY A 125 21.91 -0.60 -13.16
C GLY A 125 20.45 -1.05 -13.26
N LYS A 126 19.52 -0.47 -12.49
CA LYS A 126 18.08 -0.69 -12.65
C LYS A 126 17.47 0.30 -13.65
N PRO A 127 16.41 -0.08 -14.37
CA PRO A 127 15.65 0.84 -15.22
C PRO A 127 15.18 2.07 -14.44
N ALA A 128 15.27 3.24 -15.05
CA ALA A 128 14.77 4.48 -14.45
C ALA A 128 13.24 4.55 -14.61
N ASN A 129 12.53 3.81 -13.75
CA ASN A 129 11.08 3.85 -13.60
C ASN A 129 10.74 4.69 -12.36
N LEU A 130 10.38 5.96 -12.58
CA LEU A 130 10.28 6.95 -11.51
C LEU A 130 8.95 7.70 -11.60
N THR A 131 8.40 8.03 -10.43
CA THR A 131 7.31 9.00 -10.31
C THR A 131 7.82 10.21 -9.53
N VAL A 132 7.69 11.40 -10.11
CA VAL A 132 8.07 12.68 -9.49
C VAL A 132 6.79 13.36 -9.02
N PHE A 133 6.77 13.78 -7.78
CA PHE A 133 5.64 14.47 -7.16
C PHE A 133 5.91 15.97 -7.01
N ASP A 134 4.84 16.76 -6.89
CA ASP A 134 4.89 18.22 -6.71
C ASP A 134 5.39 18.62 -5.31
N ARG A 135 5.45 17.69 -4.38
CA ARG A 135 5.87 17.90 -2.99
C ARG A 135 6.44 16.64 -2.36
N ALA A 136 7.11 16.80 -1.21
CA ALA A 136 7.48 15.67 -0.37
C ALA A 136 6.23 14.97 0.18
N LEU A 137 6.27 13.64 0.22
CA LEU A 137 5.19 12.85 0.79
C LEU A 137 5.24 12.92 2.32
N VAL A 138 4.09 13.15 2.95
CA VAL A 138 3.92 13.19 4.40
C VAL A 138 2.77 12.26 4.79
N ALA A 139 2.89 11.56 5.94
CA ALA A 139 1.91 10.57 6.39
C ALA A 139 0.60 11.21 6.91
N ASP A 140 -0.01 12.04 6.11
CA ASP A 140 -1.25 12.75 6.41
C ASP A 140 -2.12 12.93 5.16
N ARG A 141 -3.17 13.75 5.24
CA ARG A 141 -4.11 13.99 4.14
C ARG A 141 -3.46 14.60 2.90
N THR A 142 -2.30 15.25 3.02
CA THR A 142 -1.61 15.83 1.86
C THR A 142 -1.19 14.77 0.83
N LEU A 143 -1.09 13.49 1.23
CA LEU A 143 -0.83 12.39 0.29
C LEU A 143 -1.85 12.34 -0.84
N ILE A 144 -3.15 12.46 -0.54
CA ILE A 144 -4.20 12.40 -1.56
C ILE A 144 -4.38 13.71 -2.34
N GLU A 145 -3.75 14.78 -1.89
CA GLU A 145 -3.71 16.08 -2.55
C GLU A 145 -2.46 16.24 -3.44
N THR A 146 -1.46 15.37 -3.25
CA THR A 146 -0.20 15.37 -3.98
C THR A 146 -0.43 15.04 -5.45
N GLN A 147 0.22 15.78 -6.33
CA GLN A 147 0.09 15.62 -7.77
C GLN A 147 1.34 14.97 -8.36
N VAL A 148 1.15 14.14 -9.38
CA VAL A 148 2.26 13.63 -10.19
C VAL A 148 2.70 14.71 -11.15
N GLU A 149 3.95 15.15 -11.04
CA GLU A 149 4.58 16.09 -11.97
C GLU A 149 5.15 15.38 -13.20
N MET A 150 5.70 14.17 -13.00
CA MET A 150 6.31 13.41 -14.09
C MET A 150 6.27 11.92 -13.80
N THR A 151 6.03 11.13 -14.83
CA THR A 151 6.28 9.69 -14.83
C THR A 151 7.35 9.36 -15.86
N ILE A 152 8.39 8.64 -15.43
CA ILE A 152 9.50 8.21 -16.27
C ILE A 152 9.45 6.68 -16.35
N VAL A 153 9.54 6.14 -17.55
CA VAL A 153 9.56 4.69 -17.83
C VAL A 153 10.79 4.39 -18.68
N ASP A 154 11.64 3.50 -18.19
CA ASP A 154 12.91 3.12 -18.85
C ASP A 154 13.79 4.34 -19.24
N GLY A 155 13.78 5.40 -18.40
CA GLY A 155 14.51 6.64 -18.63
C GLY A 155 13.80 7.62 -19.59
N GLY A 156 12.71 7.23 -20.25
CA GLY A 156 11.89 8.10 -21.09
C GLY A 156 10.74 8.75 -20.29
N ILE A 157 10.45 10.03 -20.57
CA ILE A 157 9.32 10.73 -19.96
C ILE A 157 8.03 10.24 -20.60
N ALA A 158 7.25 9.45 -19.87
CA ALA A 158 5.94 8.95 -20.31
C ALA A 158 4.79 9.94 -20.01
N TYR A 159 4.95 10.74 -18.97
CA TYR A 159 3.98 11.76 -18.58
C TYR A 159 4.69 12.98 -17.99
N ARG A 160 4.21 14.18 -18.33
CA ARG A 160 4.60 15.44 -17.67
C ARG A 160 3.36 16.32 -17.52
N ARG A 161 3.10 16.77 -16.29
CA ARG A 161 1.99 17.67 -16.00
C ARG A 161 2.10 18.97 -16.80
N GLY A 162 1.00 19.40 -17.41
CA GLY A 162 0.96 20.61 -18.23
C GLY A 162 1.62 20.52 -19.61
N ALA A 163 2.21 19.39 -19.99
CA ALA A 163 2.62 19.18 -21.37
C ALA A 163 1.39 18.88 -22.24
N ALA A 164 1.36 19.46 -23.45
CA ALA A 164 0.36 19.05 -24.44
C ALA A 164 0.58 17.57 -24.82
N PRO A 165 -0.49 16.83 -25.12
CA PRO A 165 -0.40 15.44 -25.55
C PRO A 165 0.36 15.29 -26.87
#